data_9d5f6be439324b2e25f55a91ba3bc24c
#
_entry.id   9d5f6be439324b2e25f55a91ba3bc24c
#
_cell.length_a   1.000
_cell.length_b   1.000
_cell.length_c   1.000
_cell.angle_alpha   90.00
_cell.angle_beta   90.00
_cell.angle_gamma   90.00
#
_symmetry.space_group_name_H-M   'P 1'
#
loop_
_entity.id
_entity.type
_entity.pdbx_description
1 polymer ?
#
loop_
_entity_poly.entity_id
_entity_poly.type
_entity_poly.pdbx_seq_one_letter_code
_entity_poly.pdbx_strand_id
1 'polypeptide(L)'
;MKKTLATSLVALVAGASMASAEGVVNFYNWGNVTPPELIERFEEETGIRVTVTDYDSNDTALARIRQGGHGFDLVVPSNNYVETWIEEGLVVPLDRDIVTNIDNIAPEWMDVDFDPGRVYSTPYFWGTTGLIVNTSVYDGNPHTAGIIFDPPEELRGRINVVPEMSDIITMAIRYHGGQQCETDMDILRQVRDTLMSAREHWLAMDYGNIDAYVANDISAGVYWNGGAMRARLQNDDLVYGYPQEGFSVWMDNVMVLADAQNPEGAMRFVNFLLEPENAAAISNFSRYASGVVGYEEFLEEEMRTAPEIVTPPELVGAGAFSIPCPQEVNDIYSQIWTELMQ
;
A
#
# COMPACT_ATOMS: atom_id res chain seq x y z
N MET A 1 -70.52 42.17 32.76
CA MET A 1 -69.91 40.79 32.63
C MET A 1 -69.10 40.78 31.33
N LYS A 2 -67.81 40.98 31.41
CA LYS A 2 -66.90 40.89 30.24
C LYS A 2 -66.03 39.64 30.40
N LYS A 3 -66.20 38.66 29.53
CA LYS A 3 -65.37 37.46 29.48
C LYS A 3 -64.15 37.72 28.61
N THR A 4 -62.98 37.65 29.22
CA THR A 4 -61.70 37.74 28.52
C THR A 4 -61.30 36.32 28.11
N LEU A 5 -61.18 36.08 26.80
CA LEU A 5 -60.56 34.86 26.26
C LEU A 5 -59.03 35.03 26.31
N ALA A 6 -58.37 34.12 26.99
CA ALA A 6 -56.92 34.00 26.95
C ALA A 6 -56.53 32.97 25.86
N THR A 7 -55.83 33.40 24.84
CA THR A 7 -55.31 32.56 23.77
C THR A 7 -53.89 32.12 24.16
N SER A 8 -53.74 30.82 24.47
CA SER A 8 -52.44 30.21 24.77
C SER A 8 -51.71 29.93 23.45
N LEU A 9 -50.58 30.59 23.26
CA LEU A 9 -49.68 30.37 22.15
C LEU A 9 -48.73 29.20 22.57
N VAL A 10 -48.91 28.03 21.96
CA VAL A 10 -47.98 26.90 22.12
C VAL A 10 -46.82 27.10 21.13
N ALA A 11 -45.65 27.48 21.63
CA ALA A 11 -44.42 27.54 20.86
C ALA A 11 -43.90 26.11 20.64
N LEU A 12 -43.94 25.62 19.41
CA LEU A 12 -43.29 24.40 18.97
C LEU A 12 -41.78 24.69 18.88
N VAL A 13 -41.02 24.28 19.88
CA VAL A 13 -39.56 24.24 19.82
C VAL A 13 -39.18 23.03 18.97
N ALA A 14 -38.83 23.24 17.71
CA ALA A 14 -38.18 22.25 16.89
C ALA A 14 -36.77 22.02 17.48
N GLY A 15 -36.62 20.95 18.24
CA GLY A 15 -35.32 20.47 18.69
C GLY A 15 -34.55 20.01 17.44
N ALA A 16 -33.58 20.80 16.99
CA ALA A 16 -32.53 20.30 16.15
C ALA A 16 -31.74 19.27 16.99
N SER A 17 -31.95 18.00 16.75
CA SER A 17 -31.05 16.96 17.20
C SER A 17 -29.70 17.27 16.60
N MET A 18 -28.78 17.85 17.38
CA MET A 18 -27.37 17.80 17.06
C MET A 18 -27.04 16.28 17.06
N ALA A 19 -26.81 15.72 15.89
CA ALA A 19 -26.19 14.40 15.78
C ALA A 19 -24.87 14.50 16.57
N SER A 20 -24.82 13.88 17.72
CA SER A 20 -23.57 13.70 18.47
C SER A 20 -22.66 12.89 17.57
N ALA A 21 -21.43 13.38 17.36
CA ALA A 21 -20.43 12.59 16.62
C ALA A 21 -20.39 11.17 17.24
N GLU A 22 -20.69 10.14 16.45
CA GLU A 22 -20.75 8.74 16.90
C GLU A 22 -19.37 8.14 17.16
N GLY A 23 -18.45 8.90 17.74
CA GLY A 23 -17.15 8.43 18.18
C GLY A 23 -15.99 8.84 17.28
N VAL A 24 -14.87 8.18 17.48
CA VAL A 24 -13.62 8.37 16.72
C VAL A 24 -13.22 7.01 16.17
N VAL A 25 -12.71 6.98 14.94
CA VAL A 25 -12.02 5.84 14.33
C VAL A 25 -10.53 6.19 14.22
N ASN A 26 -9.69 5.38 14.82
CA ASN A 26 -8.25 5.54 14.78
C ASN A 26 -7.68 4.61 13.69
N PHE A 27 -7.27 5.22 12.58
CA PHE A 27 -6.81 4.53 11.38
C PHE A 27 -5.29 4.48 11.34
N TYR A 28 -4.70 3.28 11.47
CA TYR A 28 -3.28 3.03 11.41
C TYR A 28 -2.90 2.59 10.00
N ASN A 29 -2.22 3.45 9.25
CA ASN A 29 -2.00 3.29 7.82
C ASN A 29 -0.57 3.68 7.41
N TRP A 30 -0.23 3.44 6.17
CA TRP A 30 0.97 3.93 5.53
C TRP A 30 0.98 5.46 5.44
N GLY A 31 2.17 6.05 5.53
CA GLY A 31 2.33 7.51 5.44
C GLY A 31 1.99 8.05 4.04
N ASN A 32 1.32 9.20 4.01
CA ASN A 32 1.08 9.97 2.79
C ASN A 32 0.31 9.22 1.67
N VAL A 33 -0.68 8.41 2.04
CA VAL A 33 -1.53 7.65 1.09
C VAL A 33 -3.04 7.87 1.28
N THR A 34 -3.44 8.57 2.34
CA THR A 34 -4.84 8.90 2.63
C THR A 34 -5.09 10.37 2.35
N PRO A 35 -5.93 10.74 1.37
CA PRO A 35 -6.23 12.15 1.11
C PRO A 35 -7.00 12.77 2.27
N PRO A 36 -6.59 13.95 2.79
CA PRO A 36 -7.28 14.63 3.88
C PRO A 36 -8.76 14.94 3.56
N GLU A 37 -9.05 15.30 2.33
CA GLU A 37 -10.40 15.64 1.86
C GLU A 37 -11.35 14.42 1.90
N LEU A 38 -10.80 13.20 1.78
CA LEU A 38 -11.57 11.96 1.92
C LEU A 38 -12.02 11.77 3.39
N ILE A 39 -11.13 12.06 4.32
CA ILE A 39 -11.43 12.01 5.76
C ILE A 39 -12.50 13.07 6.12
N GLU A 40 -12.33 14.31 5.67
CA GLU A 40 -13.30 15.38 5.89
C GLU A 40 -14.70 15.01 5.35
N ARG A 41 -14.77 14.42 4.16
CA ARG A 41 -16.04 13.97 3.56
C ARG A 41 -16.72 12.89 4.40
N PHE A 42 -15.97 11.88 4.87
CA PHE A 42 -16.52 10.86 5.75
C PHE A 42 -17.05 11.44 7.07
N GLU A 43 -16.30 12.36 7.67
CA GLU A 43 -16.71 13.06 8.90
C GLU A 43 -17.98 13.89 8.71
N GLU A 44 -18.09 14.59 7.57
CA GLU A 44 -19.29 15.38 7.22
C GLU A 44 -20.52 14.49 7.00
N GLU A 45 -20.37 13.36 6.34
CA GLU A 45 -21.47 12.44 6.01
C GLU A 45 -21.97 11.64 7.21
N THR A 46 -21.06 11.26 8.11
CA THR A 46 -21.37 10.31 9.19
C THR A 46 -21.36 10.90 10.59
N GLY A 47 -20.69 12.03 10.79
CA GLY A 47 -20.40 12.59 12.11
C GLY A 47 -19.31 11.82 12.88
N ILE A 48 -18.68 10.79 12.30
CA ILE A 48 -17.61 10.00 12.90
C ILE A 48 -16.28 10.64 12.52
N ARG A 49 -15.46 11.02 13.51
CA ARG A 49 -14.12 11.53 13.25
C ARG A 49 -13.16 10.40 12.91
N VAL A 50 -12.21 10.66 12.01
CA VAL A 50 -11.12 9.72 11.70
C VAL A 50 -9.78 10.36 12.05
N THR A 51 -8.96 9.63 12.80
CA THR A 51 -7.58 10.05 13.11
C THR A 51 -6.62 9.09 12.44
N VAL A 52 -5.82 9.60 11.51
CA VAL A 52 -4.80 8.80 10.81
C VAL A 52 -3.50 8.85 11.60
N THR A 53 -2.88 7.69 11.79
CA THR A 53 -1.53 7.55 12.34
C THR A 53 -0.71 6.73 11.36
N ASP A 54 0.47 7.24 10.99
CA ASP A 54 1.30 6.63 9.98
C ASP A 54 2.26 5.58 10.55
N TYR A 55 2.59 4.58 9.73
CA TYR A 55 3.72 3.68 9.90
C TYR A 55 4.47 3.52 8.57
N ASP A 56 5.67 2.95 8.64
CA ASP A 56 6.62 2.83 7.53
C ASP A 56 6.94 1.38 7.13
N SER A 57 6.56 0.40 7.97
CA SER A 57 6.75 -1.02 7.64
C SER A 57 5.68 -1.92 8.25
N ASN A 58 5.37 -3.05 7.57
CA ASN A 58 4.47 -4.08 8.09
C ASN A 58 4.95 -4.64 9.43
N ASP A 59 6.26 -4.84 9.59
CA ASP A 59 6.86 -5.36 10.83
C ASP A 59 6.65 -4.41 12.01
N THR A 60 6.82 -3.10 11.79
CA THR A 60 6.56 -2.07 12.79
C THR A 60 5.09 -2.08 13.20
N ALA A 61 4.17 -2.14 12.22
CA ALA A 61 2.74 -2.17 12.48
C ALA A 61 2.32 -3.42 13.27
N LEU A 62 2.77 -4.60 12.82
CA LEU A 62 2.46 -5.88 13.47
C LEU A 62 3.01 -5.93 14.91
N ALA A 63 4.27 -5.53 15.12
CA ALA A 63 4.89 -5.49 16.44
C ALA A 63 4.15 -4.53 17.38
N ARG A 64 3.68 -3.39 16.89
CA ARG A 64 2.90 -2.41 17.66
C ARG A 64 1.56 -2.98 18.12
N ILE A 65 0.84 -3.68 17.23
CA ILE A 65 -0.46 -4.26 17.55
C ILE A 65 -0.33 -5.43 18.52
N ARG A 66 0.66 -6.32 18.32
CA ARG A 66 0.95 -7.44 19.24
C ARG A 66 1.21 -7.00 20.69
N GLN A 67 1.73 -5.80 20.91
CA GLN A 67 1.95 -5.26 22.26
C GLN A 67 0.64 -4.92 22.99
N GLY A 68 -0.47 -4.74 22.27
CA GLY A 68 -1.75 -4.33 22.81
C GLY A 68 -1.79 -2.87 23.29
N GLY A 69 -2.98 -2.39 23.65
CA GLY A 69 -3.17 -1.04 24.19
C GLY A 69 -2.77 0.09 23.21
N HIS A 70 -2.79 -0.18 21.93
CA HIS A 70 -2.39 0.76 20.87
C HIS A 70 -3.47 1.81 20.57
N GLY A 71 -4.76 1.47 20.79
CA GLY A 71 -5.90 2.37 20.60
C GLY A 71 -6.31 2.59 19.15
N PHE A 72 -5.82 1.77 18.21
CA PHE A 72 -6.24 1.80 16.82
C PHE A 72 -7.47 0.92 16.60
N ASP A 73 -8.27 1.24 15.56
CA ASP A 73 -9.46 0.50 15.15
C ASP A 73 -9.25 -0.23 13.82
N LEU A 74 -8.44 0.35 12.94
CA LEU A 74 -8.13 -0.15 11.60
C LEU A 74 -6.63 -0.20 11.37
N VAL A 75 -6.21 -1.16 10.53
CA VAL A 75 -4.83 -1.31 10.04
C VAL A 75 -4.83 -1.69 8.56
N VAL A 76 -3.73 -1.41 7.84
CA VAL A 76 -3.62 -1.63 6.38
C VAL A 76 -2.38 -2.45 6.03
N PRO A 77 -2.32 -3.75 6.37
CA PRO A 77 -1.18 -4.58 6.02
C PRO A 77 -1.14 -4.95 4.53
N SER A 78 0.05 -5.21 4.04
CA SER A 78 0.26 -5.80 2.73
C SER A 78 -0.19 -7.27 2.70
N ASN A 79 -0.57 -7.75 1.53
CA ASN A 79 -1.19 -9.06 1.32
C ASN A 79 -0.39 -10.24 1.92
N ASN A 80 0.93 -10.20 1.88
CA ASN A 80 1.80 -11.25 2.45
C ASN A 80 1.84 -11.27 3.98
N TYR A 81 1.20 -10.32 4.65
CA TYR A 81 1.03 -10.27 6.11
C TYR A 81 -0.38 -10.63 6.56
N VAL A 82 -1.39 -10.56 5.68
CA VAL A 82 -2.82 -10.71 6.04
C VAL A 82 -3.09 -12.04 6.76
N GLU A 83 -2.57 -13.16 6.27
CA GLU A 83 -2.72 -14.47 6.94
C GLU A 83 -2.21 -14.43 8.39
N THR A 84 -1.05 -13.83 8.63
CA THR A 84 -0.48 -13.68 9.98
C THR A 84 -1.43 -12.92 10.91
N TRP A 85 -2.03 -11.83 10.44
CA TRP A 85 -2.98 -11.05 11.23
C TRP A 85 -4.24 -11.85 11.58
N ILE A 86 -4.72 -12.70 10.65
CA ILE A 86 -5.89 -13.57 10.84
C ILE A 86 -5.56 -14.71 11.81
N GLU A 87 -4.46 -15.44 11.59
CA GLU A 87 -4.04 -16.59 12.39
C GLU A 87 -3.75 -16.23 13.85
N GLU A 88 -3.19 -15.04 14.08
CA GLU A 88 -2.93 -14.54 15.43
C GLU A 88 -4.18 -13.95 16.13
N GLY A 89 -5.32 -13.90 15.42
CA GLY A 89 -6.57 -13.37 15.97
C GLY A 89 -6.53 -11.87 16.28
N LEU A 90 -5.68 -11.12 15.56
CA LEU A 90 -5.52 -9.67 15.74
C LEU A 90 -6.61 -8.85 15.06
N VAL A 91 -7.39 -9.46 14.19
CA VAL A 91 -8.45 -8.85 13.38
C VAL A 91 -9.75 -9.63 13.50
N VAL A 92 -10.88 -8.97 13.18
CA VAL A 92 -12.21 -9.57 13.20
C VAL A 92 -12.80 -9.69 11.79
N PRO A 93 -13.69 -10.66 11.56
CA PRO A 93 -14.45 -10.72 10.31
C PRO A 93 -15.26 -9.45 10.05
N LEU A 94 -15.36 -9.07 8.79
CA LEU A 94 -16.16 -7.94 8.36
C LEU A 94 -17.67 -8.27 8.48
N ASP A 95 -18.42 -7.38 9.11
CA ASP A 95 -19.88 -7.47 9.16
C ASP A 95 -20.48 -7.06 7.83
N ARG A 96 -21.04 -8.03 7.09
CA ARG A 96 -21.64 -7.82 5.76
C ARG A 96 -22.92 -6.96 5.79
N ASP A 97 -23.55 -6.82 6.94
CA ASP A 97 -24.69 -5.93 7.09
C ASP A 97 -24.29 -4.46 7.17
N ILE A 98 -23.01 -4.19 7.52
CA ILE A 98 -22.42 -2.85 7.59
C ILE A 98 -21.56 -2.59 6.33
N VAL A 99 -20.68 -3.54 5.96
CA VAL A 99 -19.78 -3.42 4.80
C VAL A 99 -20.50 -3.96 3.54
N THR A 100 -21.54 -3.26 3.12
CA THR A 100 -22.39 -3.66 1.98
C THR A 100 -21.71 -3.40 0.62
N ASN A 101 -20.78 -2.44 0.54
CA ASN A 101 -20.02 -2.12 -0.67
C ASN A 101 -18.92 -3.13 -0.99
N ILE A 102 -18.84 -4.25 -0.26
CA ILE A 102 -17.90 -5.33 -0.56
C ILE A 102 -18.12 -5.90 -1.98
N ASP A 103 -19.35 -5.82 -2.51
CA ASP A 103 -19.69 -6.25 -3.85
C ASP A 103 -19.09 -5.34 -4.95
N ASN A 104 -18.54 -4.19 -4.57
CA ASN A 104 -17.79 -3.31 -5.48
C ASN A 104 -16.34 -3.78 -5.69
N ILE A 105 -15.86 -4.76 -4.93
CA ILE A 105 -14.51 -5.33 -5.17
C ILE A 105 -14.53 -6.08 -6.51
N ALA A 106 -13.54 -5.80 -7.35
CA ALA A 106 -13.39 -6.44 -8.64
C ALA A 106 -13.30 -7.98 -8.50
N PRO A 107 -13.95 -8.76 -9.39
CA PRO A 107 -14.03 -10.22 -9.25
C PRO A 107 -12.68 -10.92 -9.09
N GLU A 108 -11.63 -10.43 -9.74
CA GLU A 108 -10.27 -10.95 -9.65
C GLU A 108 -9.64 -10.74 -8.26
N TRP A 109 -10.17 -9.80 -7.47
CA TRP A 109 -9.69 -9.50 -6.12
C TRP A 109 -10.59 -10.05 -5.01
N MET A 110 -11.71 -10.71 -5.35
CA MET A 110 -12.65 -11.28 -4.37
C MET A 110 -12.17 -12.59 -3.78
N ASP A 111 -11.55 -13.45 -4.58
CA ASP A 111 -11.13 -14.79 -4.14
C ASP A 111 -9.59 -14.87 -4.18
N VAL A 112 -8.97 -14.20 -3.22
CA VAL A 112 -7.51 -14.16 -3.07
C VAL A 112 -7.04 -15.19 -2.05
N ASP A 113 -5.88 -15.81 -2.28
CA ASP A 113 -5.37 -16.90 -1.45
C ASP A 113 -5.21 -16.52 0.02
N PHE A 114 -4.81 -15.29 0.30
CA PHE A 114 -4.55 -14.80 1.67
C PHE A 114 -5.81 -14.44 2.48
N ASP A 115 -6.99 -14.30 1.84
CA ASP A 115 -8.29 -14.07 2.50
C ASP A 115 -9.42 -14.45 1.52
N PRO A 116 -9.69 -15.75 1.29
CA PRO A 116 -10.70 -16.20 0.33
C PRO A 116 -12.08 -15.66 0.68
N GLY A 117 -12.73 -15.03 -0.32
CA GLY A 117 -14.03 -14.41 -0.16
C GLY A 117 -14.02 -13.11 0.66
N ARG A 118 -12.85 -12.52 0.94
CA ARG A 118 -12.73 -11.25 1.66
C ARG A 118 -13.48 -11.23 2.98
N VAL A 119 -13.20 -12.23 3.82
CA VAL A 119 -13.86 -12.36 5.13
C VAL A 119 -13.37 -11.32 6.13
N TYR A 120 -12.06 -10.99 6.10
CA TYR A 120 -11.40 -10.14 7.08
C TYR A 120 -10.86 -8.82 6.51
N SER A 121 -10.68 -8.74 5.19
CA SER A 121 -9.96 -7.65 4.56
C SER A 121 -10.65 -7.10 3.32
N THR A 122 -10.39 -5.82 3.01
CA THR A 122 -10.79 -5.20 1.74
C THR A 122 -9.58 -4.54 1.09
N PRO A 123 -9.48 -4.52 -0.26
CA PRO A 123 -8.38 -3.83 -0.92
C PRO A 123 -8.43 -2.33 -0.61
N TYR A 124 -7.29 -1.76 -0.22
CA TYR A 124 -7.11 -0.32 -0.11
C TYR A 124 -6.57 0.25 -1.43
N PHE A 125 -5.46 -0.28 -1.88
CA PHE A 125 -4.89 -0.11 -3.21
C PHE A 125 -3.92 -1.27 -3.52
N TRP A 126 -3.45 -1.36 -4.76
CA TRP A 126 -2.42 -2.31 -5.16
C TRP A 126 -1.39 -1.64 -6.06
N GLY A 127 -0.21 -2.23 -6.13
CA GLY A 127 0.88 -1.70 -6.91
C GLY A 127 1.94 -2.75 -7.23
N THR A 128 3.06 -2.24 -7.73
CA THR A 128 4.21 -3.06 -8.13
C THR A 128 5.49 -2.49 -7.54
N THR A 129 6.45 -3.38 -7.26
CA THR A 129 7.83 -3.01 -6.95
C THR A 129 8.68 -3.17 -8.20
N GLY A 130 9.26 -2.07 -8.65
CA GLY A 130 10.09 -2.03 -9.85
C GLY A 130 11.25 -1.05 -9.68
N LEU A 131 11.61 -0.41 -10.78
CA LEU A 131 12.77 0.47 -10.82
C LEU A 131 12.34 1.89 -11.19
N ILE A 132 12.95 2.89 -10.58
CA ILE A 132 12.94 4.26 -11.06
C ILE A 132 14.31 4.57 -11.65
N VAL A 133 14.35 5.16 -12.85
CA VAL A 133 15.59 5.39 -13.60
C VAL A 133 15.54 6.76 -14.23
N ASN A 134 16.63 7.52 -14.09
CA ASN A 134 16.80 8.80 -14.76
C ASN A 134 17.44 8.59 -16.13
N THR A 135 16.68 8.83 -17.20
CA THR A 135 17.08 8.63 -18.61
C THR A 135 18.07 9.67 -19.10
N SER A 136 18.25 10.79 -18.42
CA SER A 136 19.30 11.76 -18.73
C SER A 136 20.69 11.31 -18.26
N VAL A 137 20.74 10.29 -17.36
CA VAL A 137 21.98 9.70 -16.83
C VAL A 137 22.25 8.33 -17.44
N TYR A 138 21.19 7.53 -17.66
CA TYR A 138 21.28 6.18 -18.20
C TYR A 138 20.29 6.00 -19.36
N ASP A 139 20.79 5.77 -20.55
CA ASP A 139 20.02 5.59 -21.80
C ASP A 139 19.79 4.12 -22.20
N GLY A 140 20.15 3.18 -21.30
CA GLY A 140 19.96 1.75 -21.52
C GLY A 140 18.54 1.27 -21.20
N ASN A 141 18.38 -0.07 -21.12
CA ASN A 141 17.08 -0.69 -20.83
C ASN A 141 16.67 -0.48 -19.36
N PRO A 142 15.57 0.25 -19.05
CA PRO A 142 15.12 0.43 -17.67
C PRO A 142 14.41 -0.82 -17.10
N HIS A 143 14.10 -1.82 -17.92
CA HIS A 143 13.32 -3.01 -17.53
C HIS A 143 14.19 -4.21 -17.16
N THR A 144 15.30 -4.00 -16.46
CA THR A 144 16.15 -5.09 -15.97
C THR A 144 16.65 -4.83 -14.55
N ALA A 145 16.54 -5.83 -13.69
CA ALA A 145 17.08 -5.79 -12.34
C ALA A 145 18.64 -5.69 -12.34
N GLY A 146 19.28 -5.91 -13.47
CA GLY A 146 20.72 -5.69 -13.66
C GLY A 146 21.16 -4.26 -13.31
N ILE A 147 20.30 -3.25 -13.47
CA ILE A 147 20.58 -1.86 -13.03
C ILE A 147 20.95 -1.78 -11.55
N ILE A 148 20.34 -2.65 -10.73
CA ILE A 148 20.55 -2.68 -9.28
C ILE A 148 21.66 -3.65 -8.91
N PHE A 149 21.71 -4.82 -9.54
CA PHE A 149 22.55 -5.93 -9.09
C PHE A 149 23.92 -6.03 -9.81
N ASP A 150 24.03 -5.47 -10.99
CA ASP A 150 25.30 -5.29 -11.76
C ASP A 150 25.27 -3.91 -12.44
N PRO A 151 25.31 -2.82 -11.64
CA PRO A 151 25.02 -1.50 -12.15
C PRO A 151 26.05 -1.01 -13.17
N PRO A 152 25.58 -0.39 -14.29
CA PRO A 152 26.42 0.34 -15.23
C PRO A 152 27.24 1.42 -14.51
N GLU A 153 28.41 1.75 -15.05
CA GLU A 153 29.38 2.65 -14.41
C GLU A 153 28.76 4.03 -14.06
N GLU A 154 27.92 4.55 -14.95
CA GLU A 154 27.25 5.85 -14.80
C GLU A 154 26.23 5.90 -13.64
N LEU A 155 25.71 4.76 -13.20
CA LEU A 155 24.77 4.67 -12.09
C LEU A 155 25.43 4.33 -10.74
N ARG A 156 26.70 3.91 -10.74
CA ARG A 156 27.40 3.55 -9.50
C ARG A 156 27.49 4.75 -8.55
N GLY A 157 27.15 4.53 -7.29
CA GLY A 157 27.09 5.58 -6.27
C GLY A 157 25.92 6.55 -6.41
N ARG A 158 24.92 6.22 -7.27
CA ARG A 158 23.70 7.01 -7.49
C ARG A 158 22.41 6.19 -7.36
N ILE A 159 22.50 4.99 -6.79
CA ILE A 159 21.38 4.05 -6.63
C ILE A 159 20.89 4.09 -5.19
N ASN A 160 19.57 4.21 -5.01
CA ASN A 160 18.93 3.95 -3.73
C ASN A 160 18.11 2.66 -3.78
N VAL A 161 18.19 1.86 -2.74
CA VAL A 161 17.43 0.61 -2.63
C VAL A 161 16.54 0.70 -1.39
N VAL A 162 15.22 0.50 -1.57
CA VAL A 162 14.30 0.48 -0.43
C VAL A 162 14.64 -0.69 0.50
N PRO A 163 14.65 -0.50 1.83
CA PRO A 163 15.04 -1.54 2.78
C PRO A 163 13.90 -2.53 3.07
N GLU A 164 13.24 -3.02 2.00
CA GLU A 164 12.20 -4.04 2.07
C GLU A 164 12.77 -5.40 1.71
N MET A 165 13.04 -6.24 2.74
CA MET A 165 13.71 -7.54 2.59
C MET A 165 13.01 -8.43 1.55
N SER A 166 11.68 -8.55 1.63
CA SER A 166 10.91 -9.41 0.74
C SER A 166 11.02 -8.99 -0.72
N ASP A 167 10.97 -7.69 -1.01
CA ASP A 167 11.08 -7.15 -2.37
C ASP A 167 12.48 -7.36 -2.95
N ILE A 168 13.51 -6.98 -2.18
CA ILE A 168 14.89 -7.00 -2.66
C ILE A 168 15.40 -8.43 -2.85
N ILE A 169 15.15 -9.31 -1.89
CA ILE A 169 15.58 -10.71 -2.01
C ILE A 169 14.82 -11.42 -3.12
N THR A 170 13.51 -11.20 -3.25
CA THR A 170 12.71 -11.81 -4.33
C THR A 170 13.16 -11.30 -5.71
N MET A 171 13.45 -10.00 -5.84
CA MET A 171 13.99 -9.45 -7.09
C MET A 171 15.36 -10.06 -7.44
N ALA A 172 16.25 -10.24 -6.46
CA ALA A 172 17.54 -10.89 -6.67
C ALA A 172 17.42 -12.37 -7.01
N ILE A 173 16.47 -13.09 -6.40
CA ILE A 173 16.15 -14.49 -6.73
C ILE A 173 15.71 -14.60 -8.20
N ARG A 174 14.78 -13.75 -8.62
CA ARG A 174 14.30 -13.72 -10.02
C ARG A 174 15.38 -13.33 -11.01
N TYR A 175 16.27 -12.42 -10.63
CA TYR A 175 17.45 -12.08 -11.43
C TYR A 175 18.35 -13.30 -11.72
N HIS A 176 18.41 -14.28 -10.81
CA HIS A 176 19.11 -15.55 -10.97
C HIS A 176 18.21 -16.68 -11.50
N GLY A 177 17.00 -16.38 -11.97
CA GLY A 177 16.08 -17.36 -12.56
C GLY A 177 15.34 -18.25 -11.56
N GLY A 178 15.42 -17.92 -10.27
CA GLY A 178 14.66 -18.60 -9.19
C GLY A 178 13.23 -18.10 -9.07
N GLN A 179 12.48 -18.70 -8.15
CA GLN A 179 11.08 -18.37 -7.86
C GLN A 179 10.95 -17.81 -6.43
N GLN A 180 9.86 -17.12 -6.17
CA GLN A 180 9.57 -16.66 -4.81
C GLN A 180 9.52 -17.85 -3.84
N CYS A 181 9.97 -17.63 -2.60
CA CYS A 181 10.19 -18.66 -1.59
C CYS A 181 11.20 -19.75 -2.01
N GLU A 182 12.26 -19.32 -2.72
CA GLU A 182 13.33 -20.18 -3.22
C GLU A 182 14.02 -20.96 -2.08
N THR A 183 14.30 -22.23 -2.31
CA THR A 183 14.99 -23.12 -1.38
C THR A 183 16.28 -23.71 -1.94
N ASP A 184 16.55 -23.52 -3.23
CA ASP A 184 17.81 -23.97 -3.84
C ASP A 184 18.98 -23.15 -3.30
N MET A 185 19.84 -23.83 -2.53
CA MET A 185 20.99 -23.20 -1.88
C MET A 185 22.04 -22.68 -2.85
N ASP A 186 22.07 -23.15 -4.10
CA ASP A 186 23.00 -22.64 -5.11
C ASP A 186 22.49 -21.28 -5.65
N ILE A 187 21.17 -21.14 -5.85
CA ILE A 187 20.54 -19.86 -6.17
C ILE A 187 20.70 -18.89 -5.00
N LEU A 188 20.40 -19.31 -3.77
CA LEU A 188 20.48 -18.45 -2.59
C LEU A 188 21.91 -17.96 -2.31
N ARG A 189 22.94 -18.76 -2.60
CA ARG A 189 24.34 -18.29 -2.54
C ARG A 189 24.63 -17.23 -3.60
N GLN A 190 24.15 -17.43 -4.84
CA GLN A 190 24.30 -16.43 -5.90
C GLN A 190 23.59 -15.12 -5.54
N VAL A 191 22.36 -15.19 -4.99
CA VAL A 191 21.61 -14.05 -4.48
C VAL A 191 22.43 -13.28 -3.43
N ARG A 192 22.92 -13.98 -2.41
CA ARG A 192 23.76 -13.39 -1.36
C ARG A 192 24.99 -12.70 -1.95
N ASP A 193 25.77 -13.40 -2.77
CA ASP A 193 27.02 -12.87 -3.33
C ASP A 193 26.76 -11.66 -4.24
N THR A 194 25.66 -11.68 -5.01
CA THR A 194 25.21 -10.57 -5.84
C THR A 194 24.82 -9.35 -4.99
N LEU A 195 24.04 -9.55 -3.93
CA LEU A 195 23.63 -8.46 -3.05
C LEU A 195 24.83 -7.79 -2.36
N MET A 196 25.79 -8.61 -1.85
CA MET A 196 26.99 -8.08 -1.21
C MET A 196 27.86 -7.29 -2.19
N SER A 197 28.03 -7.78 -3.42
CA SER A 197 28.79 -7.06 -4.46
C SER A 197 28.07 -5.77 -4.90
N ALA A 198 26.77 -5.83 -5.13
CA ALA A 198 25.98 -4.70 -5.57
C ALA A 198 25.92 -3.58 -4.51
N ARG A 199 25.90 -3.95 -3.23
CA ARG A 199 25.86 -3.02 -2.09
C ARG A 199 27.00 -1.98 -2.14
N GLU A 200 28.18 -2.37 -2.63
CA GLU A 200 29.34 -1.48 -2.77
C GLU A 200 29.11 -0.32 -3.76
N HIS A 201 28.11 -0.47 -4.65
CA HIS A 201 27.77 0.48 -5.69
C HIS A 201 26.51 1.30 -5.39
N TRP A 202 25.79 1.00 -4.31
CA TRP A 202 24.62 1.76 -3.92
C TRP A 202 25.01 3.00 -3.11
N LEU A 203 24.30 4.09 -3.36
CA LEU A 203 24.43 5.32 -2.57
C LEU A 203 23.85 5.14 -1.17
N ALA A 204 22.65 4.58 -1.10
CA ALA A 204 21.91 4.40 0.13
C ALA A 204 21.00 3.18 0.10
N MET A 205 20.57 2.75 1.30
CA MET A 205 19.43 1.88 1.52
C MET A 205 18.48 2.62 2.47
N ASP A 206 17.48 3.26 1.91
CA ASP A 206 16.43 3.94 2.66
C ASP A 206 15.10 3.94 1.87
N TYR A 207 14.00 4.35 2.52
CA TYR A 207 12.67 4.38 1.87
C TYR A 207 12.58 5.40 0.73
N GLY A 208 13.63 6.13 0.48
CA GLY A 208 13.77 7.07 -0.59
C GLY A 208 12.98 8.35 -0.35
N ASN A 209 13.56 9.43 -0.84
CA ASN A 209 12.91 10.73 -0.90
C ASN A 209 12.61 11.03 -2.37
N ILE A 210 11.34 11.22 -2.72
CA ILE A 210 10.92 11.63 -4.07
C ILE A 210 11.73 12.86 -4.53
N ASP A 211 11.94 13.82 -3.63
CA ASP A 211 12.69 15.04 -3.92
C ASP A 211 14.14 14.76 -4.36
N ALA A 212 14.78 13.72 -3.83
CA ALA A 212 16.14 13.35 -4.22
C ALA A 212 16.21 12.79 -5.65
N TYR A 213 15.18 12.04 -6.08
CA TYR A 213 15.06 11.62 -7.49
C TYR A 213 14.75 12.81 -8.40
N VAL A 214 13.84 13.69 -8.00
CA VAL A 214 13.49 14.90 -8.76
C VAL A 214 14.70 15.84 -8.93
N ALA A 215 15.50 15.99 -7.87
CA ALA A 215 16.74 16.80 -7.88
C ALA A 215 17.92 16.12 -8.58
N ASN A 216 17.78 14.84 -9.00
CA ASN A 216 18.84 14.03 -9.59
C ASN A 216 20.02 13.74 -8.66
N ASP A 217 19.81 13.77 -7.35
CA ASP A 217 20.78 13.29 -6.35
C ASP A 217 20.84 11.74 -6.37
N ILE A 218 19.72 11.09 -6.69
CA ILE A 218 19.58 9.67 -6.97
C ILE A 218 19.18 9.50 -8.43
N SER A 219 19.86 8.65 -9.17
CA SER A 219 19.61 8.47 -10.60
C SER A 219 18.95 7.13 -10.95
N ALA A 220 18.97 6.15 -10.04
CA ALA A 220 18.24 4.90 -10.17
C ALA A 220 17.91 4.33 -8.79
N GLY A 221 16.94 3.42 -8.74
CA GLY A 221 16.64 2.71 -7.50
C GLY A 221 15.52 1.69 -7.63
N VAL A 222 15.37 0.87 -6.60
CA VAL A 222 14.15 0.08 -6.40
C VAL A 222 13.10 1.00 -5.80
N TYR A 223 11.93 1.03 -6.39
CA TYR A 223 10.86 1.90 -5.92
C TYR A 223 9.47 1.35 -6.26
N TRP A 224 8.47 1.83 -5.55
CA TRP A 224 7.08 1.50 -5.81
C TRP A 224 6.50 2.40 -6.89
N ASN A 225 5.66 1.83 -7.74
CA ASN A 225 5.11 2.49 -8.93
C ASN A 225 4.42 3.84 -8.63
N GLY A 226 3.62 3.95 -7.57
CA GLY A 226 2.97 5.22 -7.21
C GLY A 226 3.96 6.31 -6.79
N GLY A 227 5.01 5.95 -6.04
CA GLY A 227 6.09 6.89 -5.71
C GLY A 227 6.89 7.30 -6.95
N ALA A 228 7.18 6.36 -7.86
CA ALA A 228 7.85 6.65 -9.12
C ALA A 228 7.02 7.59 -10.00
N MET A 229 5.69 7.39 -10.09
CA MET A 229 4.80 8.30 -10.80
C MET A 229 4.84 9.71 -10.20
N ARG A 230 4.79 9.86 -8.89
CA ARG A 230 4.88 11.17 -8.23
C ARG A 230 6.21 11.88 -8.50
N ALA A 231 7.30 11.13 -8.63
CA ALA A 231 8.60 11.69 -9.02
C ALA A 231 8.61 12.11 -10.51
N ARG A 232 8.13 11.23 -11.42
CA ARG A 232 8.06 11.53 -12.87
C ARG A 232 7.19 12.75 -13.17
N LEU A 233 6.09 12.94 -12.49
CA LEU A 233 5.23 14.12 -12.65
C LEU A 233 5.95 15.45 -12.32
N GLN A 234 7.11 15.39 -11.67
CA GLN A 234 7.94 16.55 -11.33
C GLN A 234 9.25 16.59 -12.13
N ASN A 235 9.66 15.47 -12.74
CA ASN A 235 10.87 15.38 -13.56
C ASN A 235 10.66 14.35 -14.68
N ASP A 236 10.43 14.83 -15.90
CA ASP A 236 10.13 14.02 -17.10
C ASP A 236 11.29 13.08 -17.53
N ASP A 237 12.51 13.28 -17.02
CA ASP A 237 13.64 12.38 -17.27
C ASP A 237 13.51 11.06 -16.46
N LEU A 238 12.62 10.99 -15.49
CA LEU A 238 12.41 9.77 -14.70
C LEU A 238 11.42 8.84 -15.39
N VAL A 239 11.75 7.55 -15.41
CA VAL A 239 10.88 6.49 -15.94
C VAL A 239 10.76 5.37 -14.92
N TYR A 240 9.64 4.64 -14.97
CA TYR A 240 9.45 3.42 -14.20
C TYR A 240 9.78 2.19 -15.04
N GLY A 241 10.65 1.33 -14.53
CA GLY A 241 11.06 0.09 -15.14
C GLY A 241 10.43 -1.12 -14.44
N TYR A 242 9.82 -2.01 -15.22
CA TYR A 242 9.35 -3.32 -14.77
C TYR A 242 10.44 -4.36 -15.07
N PRO A 243 11.14 -4.92 -14.06
CA PRO A 243 12.16 -5.94 -14.31
C PRO A 243 11.60 -7.11 -15.12
N GLN A 244 12.15 -7.37 -16.29
CA GLN A 244 11.73 -8.47 -17.17
C GLN A 244 12.04 -9.85 -16.57
N GLU A 245 12.97 -9.94 -15.63
CA GLU A 245 13.31 -11.13 -14.87
C GLU A 245 12.19 -11.48 -13.86
N GLY A 246 11.36 -10.51 -13.53
CA GLY A 246 10.20 -10.63 -12.67
C GLY A 246 10.12 -9.51 -11.63
N PHE A 247 8.89 -9.07 -11.35
CA PHE A 247 8.62 -8.04 -10.36
C PHE A 247 7.49 -8.44 -9.42
N SER A 248 7.49 -7.86 -8.21
CA SER A 248 6.46 -8.10 -7.22
C SER A 248 5.23 -7.27 -7.52
N VAL A 249 4.05 -7.90 -7.44
CA VAL A 249 2.74 -7.26 -7.35
C VAL A 249 2.28 -7.41 -5.90
N TRP A 250 1.79 -6.36 -5.29
CA TRP A 250 1.33 -6.36 -3.91
C TRP A 250 0.01 -5.59 -3.77
N MET A 251 -0.70 -5.87 -2.69
CA MET A 251 -1.96 -5.20 -2.35
C MET A 251 -1.97 -4.90 -0.86
N ASP A 252 -2.28 -3.66 -0.51
CA ASP A 252 -2.53 -3.26 0.86
C ASP A 252 -4.02 -3.40 1.17
N ASN A 253 -4.32 -3.91 2.36
CA ASN A 253 -5.66 -4.36 2.71
C ASN A 253 -6.13 -3.74 4.02
N VAL A 254 -7.31 -3.11 4.03
CA VAL A 254 -7.90 -2.59 5.26
C VAL A 254 -8.49 -3.73 6.06
N MET A 255 -8.17 -3.77 7.36
CA MET A 255 -8.65 -4.77 8.32
C MET A 255 -9.11 -4.09 9.61
N VAL A 256 -10.16 -4.64 10.24
CA VAL A 256 -10.67 -4.16 11.54
C VAL A 256 -9.99 -4.92 12.66
N LEU A 257 -9.37 -4.20 13.61
CA LEU A 257 -8.65 -4.80 14.72
C LEU A 257 -9.58 -5.45 15.75
N ALA A 258 -9.14 -6.54 16.36
CA ALA A 258 -9.95 -7.33 17.29
C ALA A 258 -10.25 -6.56 18.60
N ASP A 259 -9.40 -5.63 19.00
CA ASP A 259 -9.55 -4.77 20.18
C ASP A 259 -9.97 -3.33 19.83
N ALA A 260 -10.52 -3.12 18.61
CA ALA A 260 -11.06 -1.84 18.16
C ALA A 260 -12.03 -1.26 19.19
N GLN A 261 -11.89 0.04 19.49
CA GLN A 261 -12.76 0.74 20.41
C GLN A 261 -14.08 1.18 19.76
N ASN A 262 -14.06 1.38 18.45
CA ASN A 262 -15.22 1.75 17.63
C ASN A 262 -15.34 0.82 16.40
N PRO A 263 -15.61 -0.50 16.59
CA PRO A 263 -15.63 -1.44 15.48
C PRO A 263 -16.75 -1.14 14.46
N GLU A 264 -17.90 -0.65 14.88
CA GLU A 264 -18.98 -0.26 13.96
C GLU A 264 -18.57 0.95 13.10
N GLY A 265 -18.01 1.99 13.72
CA GLY A 265 -17.49 3.16 13.00
C GLY A 265 -16.35 2.78 12.04
N ALA A 266 -15.49 1.86 12.45
CA ALA A 266 -14.42 1.31 11.61
C ALA A 266 -14.99 0.59 10.37
N MET A 267 -16.00 -0.27 10.53
CA MET A 267 -16.65 -0.97 9.42
C MET A 267 -17.41 -0.02 8.49
N ARG A 268 -18.03 1.04 9.02
CA ARG A 268 -18.64 2.11 8.20
C ARG A 268 -17.59 2.84 7.37
N PHE A 269 -16.40 3.08 7.94
CA PHE A 269 -15.30 3.69 7.19
C PHE A 269 -14.78 2.74 6.11
N VAL A 270 -14.61 1.44 6.40
CA VAL A 270 -14.29 0.42 5.38
C VAL A 270 -15.32 0.43 4.24
N ASN A 271 -16.62 0.46 4.56
CA ASN A 271 -17.68 0.53 3.57
C ASN A 271 -17.57 1.77 2.68
N PHE A 272 -17.28 2.93 3.29
CA PHE A 272 -17.09 4.19 2.59
C PHE A 272 -15.88 4.16 1.63
N LEU A 273 -14.74 3.54 2.04
CA LEU A 273 -13.56 3.41 1.20
C LEU A 273 -13.81 2.57 -0.07
N LEU A 274 -14.80 1.65 -0.04
CA LEU A 274 -15.19 0.80 -1.16
C LEU A 274 -16.16 1.46 -2.14
N GLU A 275 -16.53 2.72 -1.96
CA GLU A 275 -17.27 3.45 -2.98
C GLU A 275 -16.32 3.84 -4.13
N PRO A 276 -16.74 3.70 -5.42
CA PRO A 276 -15.86 3.95 -6.55
C PRO A 276 -15.21 5.34 -6.56
N GLU A 277 -15.96 6.38 -6.21
CA GLU A 277 -15.45 7.75 -6.14
C GLU A 277 -14.40 7.92 -5.02
N ASN A 278 -14.60 7.25 -3.86
CA ASN A 278 -13.68 7.29 -2.74
C ASN A 278 -12.41 6.50 -3.02
N ALA A 279 -12.55 5.33 -3.64
CA ALA A 279 -11.43 4.53 -4.12
C ALA A 279 -10.58 5.29 -5.15
N ALA A 280 -11.23 6.01 -6.07
CA ALA A 280 -10.53 6.87 -7.03
C ALA A 280 -9.81 8.05 -6.35
N ALA A 281 -10.41 8.65 -5.32
CA ALA A 281 -9.76 9.72 -4.55
C ALA A 281 -8.45 9.23 -3.91
N ILE A 282 -8.45 8.00 -3.35
CA ILE A 282 -7.24 7.35 -2.83
C ILE A 282 -6.22 7.15 -3.96
N SER A 283 -6.65 6.60 -5.10
CA SER A 283 -5.78 6.34 -6.26
C SER A 283 -5.17 7.63 -6.83
N ASN A 284 -5.98 8.68 -7.00
CA ASN A 284 -5.51 9.97 -7.50
C ASN A 284 -4.49 10.63 -6.56
N PHE A 285 -4.63 10.45 -5.25
CA PHE A 285 -3.70 10.99 -4.26
C PHE A 285 -2.42 10.15 -4.14
N SER A 286 -2.58 8.84 -3.95
CA SER A 286 -1.46 7.92 -3.69
C SER A 286 -0.69 7.53 -4.95
N ARG A 287 -1.35 7.62 -6.11
CA ARG A 287 -0.86 7.17 -7.44
C ARG A 287 -0.72 5.64 -7.52
N TYR A 288 -1.56 4.90 -6.78
CA TYR A 288 -1.69 3.44 -6.87
C TYR A 288 -3.05 3.06 -7.46
N ALA A 289 -3.15 1.85 -8.02
CA ALA A 289 -4.39 1.33 -8.58
C ALA A 289 -5.35 0.85 -7.48
N SER A 290 -6.66 0.86 -7.75
CA SER A 290 -7.66 0.32 -6.82
C SER A 290 -8.11 -1.09 -7.21
N GLY A 291 -8.63 -1.84 -6.23
CA GLY A 291 -9.34 -3.11 -6.44
C GLY A 291 -10.86 -2.95 -6.52
N VAL A 292 -11.38 -1.72 -6.65
CA VAL A 292 -12.82 -1.42 -6.67
C VAL A 292 -13.29 -1.17 -8.11
N VAL A 293 -14.37 -1.84 -8.53
CA VAL A 293 -14.95 -1.67 -9.88
C VAL A 293 -15.53 -0.27 -10.05
N GLY A 294 -15.29 0.33 -11.20
CA GLY A 294 -15.87 1.63 -11.59
C GLY A 294 -15.10 2.85 -11.06
N TYR A 295 -14.03 2.66 -10.28
CA TYR A 295 -13.19 3.77 -9.83
C TYR A 295 -12.52 4.50 -11.00
N GLU A 296 -12.30 3.83 -12.13
CA GLU A 296 -11.66 4.37 -13.33
C GLU A 296 -12.42 5.56 -13.92
N GLU A 297 -13.74 5.64 -13.68
CA GLU A 297 -14.57 6.76 -14.14
C GLU A 297 -14.21 8.08 -13.46
N PHE A 298 -13.68 8.00 -12.22
CA PHE A 298 -13.31 9.14 -11.38
C PHE A 298 -11.81 9.43 -11.35
N LEU A 299 -11.00 8.64 -12.08
CA LEU A 299 -9.55 8.88 -12.15
C LEU A 299 -9.21 10.13 -12.95
N GLU A 300 -8.17 10.83 -12.50
CA GLU A 300 -7.50 11.85 -13.30
C GLU A 300 -6.95 11.26 -14.60
N GLU A 301 -6.90 12.06 -15.67
CA GLU A 301 -6.43 11.61 -17.00
C GLU A 301 -5.02 11.00 -16.92
N GLU A 302 -4.14 11.59 -16.13
CA GLU A 302 -2.77 11.13 -15.92
C GLU A 302 -2.71 9.72 -15.32
N MET A 303 -3.65 9.37 -14.43
CA MET A 303 -3.72 8.02 -13.83
C MET A 303 -4.15 6.95 -14.83
N ARG A 304 -5.04 7.29 -15.78
CA ARG A 304 -5.60 6.33 -16.75
C ARG A 304 -4.57 5.82 -17.75
N THR A 305 -3.52 6.60 -18.00
CA THR A 305 -2.54 6.33 -19.04
C THR A 305 -1.11 6.24 -18.53
N ALA A 306 -0.91 6.37 -17.21
CA ALA A 306 0.41 6.36 -16.61
C ALA A 306 1.14 5.02 -16.84
N PRO A 307 2.36 5.04 -17.35
CA PRO A 307 3.14 3.82 -17.59
C PRO A 307 3.46 3.06 -16.30
N GLU A 308 3.40 3.72 -15.16
CA GLU A 308 3.56 3.11 -13.84
C GLU A 308 2.34 2.29 -13.43
N ILE A 309 1.15 2.59 -13.96
CA ILE A 309 -0.11 1.94 -13.65
C ILE A 309 -0.47 0.91 -14.72
N VAL A 310 -0.24 1.26 -15.98
CA VAL A 310 -0.54 0.41 -17.12
C VAL A 310 0.71 -0.37 -17.51
N THR A 311 0.87 -1.57 -16.93
CA THR A 311 2.00 -2.45 -17.23
C THR A 311 2.08 -2.76 -18.71
N PRO A 312 3.25 -2.62 -19.38
CA PRO A 312 3.42 -2.99 -20.78
C PRO A 312 2.96 -4.43 -21.03
N PRO A 313 2.17 -4.69 -22.09
CA PRO A 313 1.59 -6.01 -22.35
C PRO A 313 2.60 -7.15 -22.40
N GLU A 314 3.82 -6.90 -22.89
CA GLU A 314 4.91 -7.86 -22.96
C GLU A 314 5.52 -8.19 -21.59
N LEU A 315 5.31 -7.36 -20.56
CA LEU A 315 5.85 -7.51 -19.20
C LEU A 315 4.81 -7.97 -18.19
N VAL A 316 3.52 -7.97 -18.53
CA VAL A 316 2.44 -8.44 -17.60
C VAL A 316 2.75 -9.83 -17.05
N GLY A 317 3.24 -10.74 -17.89
CA GLY A 317 3.57 -12.12 -17.48
C GLY A 317 4.78 -12.24 -16.55
N ALA A 318 5.57 -11.18 -16.36
CA ALA A 318 6.70 -11.15 -15.43
C ALA A 318 6.27 -10.73 -14.00
N GLY A 319 5.10 -10.11 -13.85
CA GLY A 319 4.54 -9.75 -12.54
C GLY A 319 3.99 -10.98 -11.81
N ALA A 320 4.28 -11.08 -10.52
CA ALA A 320 3.69 -12.12 -9.66
C ALA A 320 3.35 -11.54 -8.29
N PHE A 321 2.22 -11.98 -7.73
CA PHE A 321 1.79 -11.59 -6.40
C PHE A 321 2.82 -12.00 -5.35
N SER A 322 3.11 -11.11 -4.41
CA SER A 322 3.91 -11.44 -3.24
C SER A 322 3.12 -12.41 -2.35
N ILE A 323 3.74 -13.53 -1.98
CA ILE A 323 3.15 -14.55 -1.11
C ILE A 323 3.98 -14.67 0.18
N PRO A 324 3.38 -15.08 1.31
CA PRO A 324 4.13 -15.40 2.50
C PRO A 324 4.99 -16.64 2.25
N CYS A 325 6.25 -16.61 2.68
CA CYS A 325 7.13 -17.77 2.60
C CYS A 325 7.10 -18.57 3.92
N PRO A 326 7.35 -19.90 3.88
CA PRO A 326 7.54 -20.69 5.10
C PRO A 326 8.62 -20.11 6.01
N GLN A 327 8.46 -20.28 7.33
CA GLN A 327 9.37 -19.69 8.32
C GLN A 327 10.84 -20.05 8.09
N GLU A 328 11.12 -21.30 7.73
CA GLU A 328 12.47 -21.79 7.41
C GLU A 328 13.13 -21.06 6.23
N VAL A 329 12.33 -20.61 5.24
CA VAL A 329 12.80 -19.81 4.11
C VAL A 329 13.05 -18.37 4.57
N ASN A 330 12.11 -17.81 5.34
CA ASN A 330 12.25 -16.47 5.92
C ASN A 330 13.47 -16.36 6.85
N ASP A 331 13.83 -17.44 7.57
CA ASP A 331 15.03 -17.47 8.40
C ASP A 331 16.32 -17.37 7.55
N ILE A 332 16.35 -17.99 6.37
CA ILE A 332 17.48 -17.89 5.44
C ILE A 332 17.55 -16.47 4.85
N TYR A 333 16.40 -15.93 4.43
CA TYR A 333 16.32 -14.56 3.89
C TYR A 333 16.76 -13.53 4.93
N SER A 334 16.34 -13.71 6.18
CA SER A 334 16.73 -12.83 7.30
C SER A 334 18.23 -12.88 7.57
N GLN A 335 18.90 -14.02 7.38
CA GLN A 335 20.36 -14.13 7.51
C GLN A 335 21.07 -13.35 6.40
N ILE A 336 20.65 -13.52 5.14
CA ILE A 336 21.19 -12.76 3.99
C ILE A 336 20.97 -11.26 4.20
N TRP A 337 19.77 -10.89 4.61
CA TRP A 337 19.39 -9.51 4.86
C TRP A 337 20.20 -8.85 5.99
N THR A 338 20.38 -9.58 7.09
CA THR A 338 21.19 -9.11 8.23
C THR A 338 22.63 -8.85 7.81
N GLU A 339 23.20 -9.70 6.95
CA GLU A 339 24.54 -9.48 6.42
C GLU A 339 24.60 -8.27 5.49
N LEU A 340 23.58 -8.05 4.64
CA LEU A 340 23.50 -6.92 3.74
C LEU A 340 23.41 -5.58 4.48
N MET A 341 22.77 -5.56 5.65
CA MET A 341 22.56 -4.34 6.45
C MET A 341 23.73 -3.97 7.38
N GLN A 342 24.77 -4.81 7.46
CA GLN A 342 26.02 -4.53 8.23
C GLN A 342 26.99 -3.66 7.44
#